data_2abd0137106de749fb94204e930abc84
#
_entry.id   2abd0137106de749fb94204e930abc84
#
_cell.length_a   1.000
_cell.length_b   1.000
_cell.length_c   1.000
_cell.angle_alpha   90.00
_cell.angle_beta   90.00
_cell.angle_gamma   90.00
#
_symmetry.space_group_name_H-M   'P 1'
#
loop_
_entity.id
_entity.type
_entity.pdbx_description
1 polymer ?
#
loop_
_entity_poly.entity_id
_entity_poly.type
_entity_poly.pdbx_seq_one_letter_code
_entity_poly.pdbx_strand_id
1 'polypeptide(L)'
;MTWLPESLRALRRDMLFITLLVAAIVFAVVMPSRLPDWPGLVDWPTIAALTGLLILTRAVDSSGALEVAGRWLIDRMSTRRVAALGLVAATAVLSMLLTNDVALFVMVPLALTMCRIARMPATRLVVFQALAVNAGSMLTPIGNPQNLFLWQQWNNGFGGFVWAMLPLAGIALILLLALTALAFPAEPLEVHGRGDESVDRTMLLVAALLYVPFIVLADLRYVGWALLGVMVVFVAFRRRVVASIDWGLLLTFVLMFIDLRLLAGLSAVKSFVAGLGLDHATHLYVTGALASQIVSNVPAAILLAEYSHDWRTLAYGVNVGGFGFVLGSLANLIALRLLGEKKAWATFHLWSTPFFVAVALLGWLLL
;
A
#
# COMPACT_ATOMS: atom_id res chain seq x y z
N MET A 1 24.76 -3.10 21.30
CA MET A 1 24.08 -3.31 20.00
C MET A 1 22.86 -2.37 19.83
N THR A 2 23.03 -1.08 20.07
CA THR A 2 21.97 -0.05 20.14
C THR A 2 21.89 0.84 18.90
N TRP A 3 22.63 0.55 17.84
CA TRP A 3 22.79 1.41 16.65
C TRP A 3 21.91 1.03 15.44
N LEU A 4 21.20 -0.09 15.47
CA LEU A 4 20.33 -0.49 14.38
C LEU A 4 18.97 0.21 14.49
N PRO A 5 18.44 0.79 13.40
CA PRO A 5 17.08 1.32 13.33
C PRO A 5 16.06 0.31 13.86
N GLU A 6 14.98 0.79 14.47
CA GLU A 6 13.92 -0.08 15.02
C GLU A 6 13.30 -0.99 13.97
N SER A 7 13.13 -0.49 12.74
CA SER A 7 12.65 -1.26 11.58
C SER A 7 13.51 -2.51 11.31
N LEU A 8 14.85 -2.38 11.37
CA LEU A 8 15.73 -3.52 11.17
C LEU A 8 15.69 -4.53 12.34
N ARG A 9 15.37 -4.08 13.55
CA ARG A 9 15.17 -4.99 14.70
C ARG A 9 13.85 -5.75 14.59
N ALA A 10 12.82 -5.14 14.02
CA ALA A 10 11.51 -5.74 13.78
C ALA A 10 11.57 -6.90 12.76
N LEU A 11 12.51 -6.88 11.79
CA LEU A 11 12.68 -7.92 10.76
C LEU A 11 12.82 -9.35 11.34
N ARG A 12 13.39 -9.50 12.52
CA ARG A 12 13.52 -10.82 13.19
C ARG A 12 12.18 -11.47 13.56
N ARG A 13 11.09 -10.70 13.52
CA ARG A 13 9.72 -11.16 13.82
C ARG A 13 8.80 -11.04 12.61
N ASP A 14 9.31 -10.54 11.50
CA ASP A 14 8.57 -10.42 10.26
C ASP A 14 8.62 -11.74 9.49
N MET A 15 7.50 -12.45 9.48
CA MET A 15 7.39 -13.76 8.83
C MET A 15 7.63 -13.68 7.32
N LEU A 16 7.21 -12.59 6.66
CA LEU A 16 7.45 -12.40 5.23
C LEU A 16 8.95 -12.26 4.96
N PHE A 17 9.62 -11.37 5.69
CA PHE A 17 11.07 -11.20 5.57
C PHE A 17 11.84 -12.50 5.83
N ILE A 18 11.47 -13.23 6.90
CA ILE A 18 12.14 -14.51 7.24
C ILE A 18 11.92 -15.53 6.11
N THR A 19 10.72 -15.63 5.57
CA THR A 19 10.41 -16.54 4.46
C THR A 19 11.25 -16.23 3.23
N LEU A 20 11.31 -14.96 2.83
CA LEU A 20 12.13 -14.51 1.71
C LEU A 20 13.62 -14.75 1.97
N LEU A 21 14.10 -14.43 3.17
CA LEU A 21 15.51 -14.67 3.50
C LEU A 21 15.88 -16.17 3.41
N VAL A 22 15.01 -17.06 3.90
CA VAL A 22 15.21 -18.51 3.77
C VAL A 22 15.17 -18.93 2.30
N ALA A 23 14.24 -18.40 1.50
CA ALA A 23 14.17 -18.68 0.07
C ALA A 23 15.45 -18.22 -0.66
N ALA A 24 15.92 -17.00 -0.39
CA ALA A 24 17.19 -16.51 -0.94
C ALA A 24 18.37 -17.40 -0.57
N ILE A 25 18.47 -17.86 0.71
CA ILE A 25 19.53 -18.79 1.12
C ILE A 25 19.42 -20.12 0.34
N VAL A 26 18.21 -20.65 0.18
CA VAL A 26 18.00 -21.88 -0.61
C VAL A 26 18.45 -21.67 -2.05
N PHE A 27 18.06 -20.57 -2.70
CA PHE A 27 18.50 -20.25 -4.05
C PHE A 27 20.02 -20.06 -4.14
N ALA A 28 20.66 -19.44 -3.16
CA ALA A 28 22.11 -19.30 -3.11
C ALA A 28 22.83 -20.65 -3.06
N VAL A 29 22.27 -21.62 -2.32
CA VAL A 29 22.86 -22.98 -2.19
C VAL A 29 22.57 -23.82 -3.44
N VAL A 30 21.35 -23.75 -3.98
CA VAL A 30 20.92 -24.60 -5.12
C VAL A 30 21.44 -24.06 -6.46
N MET A 31 21.59 -22.73 -6.56
CA MET A 31 21.99 -22.03 -7.79
C MET A 31 23.18 -21.08 -7.56
N PRO A 32 24.33 -21.54 -7.05
CA PRO A 32 25.44 -20.65 -6.68
C PRO A 32 26.01 -19.87 -7.87
N SER A 33 25.90 -20.42 -9.09
CA SER A 33 26.31 -19.74 -10.33
C SER A 33 25.48 -18.52 -10.68
N ARG A 34 24.27 -18.36 -10.12
CA ARG A 34 23.38 -17.22 -10.35
C ARG A 34 23.58 -16.08 -9.33
N LEU A 35 24.41 -16.27 -8.30
CA LEU A 35 24.67 -15.23 -7.30
C LEU A 35 25.19 -13.90 -7.90
N PRO A 36 26.10 -13.91 -8.89
CA PRO A 36 26.55 -12.66 -9.53
C PRO A 36 25.43 -11.90 -10.26
N ASP A 37 24.35 -12.58 -10.67
CA ASP A 37 23.23 -11.98 -11.39
C ASP A 37 22.24 -11.26 -10.44
N TRP A 38 22.28 -11.53 -9.14
CA TRP A 38 21.29 -11.02 -8.16
C TRP A 38 21.11 -9.50 -8.16
N PRO A 39 22.16 -8.68 -8.24
CA PRO A 39 21.98 -7.23 -8.32
C PRO A 39 21.18 -6.80 -9.56
N GLY A 40 21.27 -7.56 -10.67
CA GLY A 40 20.50 -7.32 -11.90
C GLY A 40 19.03 -7.78 -11.81
N LEU A 41 18.70 -8.63 -10.83
CA LEU A 41 17.32 -9.04 -10.57
C LEU A 41 16.52 -8.00 -9.79
N VAL A 42 17.18 -7.04 -9.14
CA VAL A 42 16.51 -6.00 -8.35
C VAL A 42 16.05 -4.87 -9.27
N ASP A 43 14.80 -4.45 -9.12
CA ASP A 43 14.28 -3.24 -9.77
C ASP A 43 14.70 -1.99 -8.97
N TRP A 44 15.91 -1.50 -9.25
CA TRP A 44 16.48 -0.36 -8.54
C TRP A 44 15.68 0.93 -8.70
N PRO A 45 15.06 1.22 -9.86
CA PRO A 45 14.14 2.37 -9.98
C PRO A 45 12.97 2.30 -8.98
N THR A 46 12.35 1.15 -8.82
CA THR A 46 11.29 0.96 -7.82
C THR A 46 11.80 1.12 -6.39
N ILE A 47 12.97 0.56 -6.06
CA ILE A 47 13.59 0.74 -4.73
C ILE A 47 13.90 2.22 -4.46
N ALA A 48 14.45 2.94 -5.45
CA ALA A 48 14.73 4.36 -5.33
C ALA A 48 13.45 5.19 -5.17
N ALA A 49 12.41 4.90 -5.96
CA ALA A 49 11.12 5.56 -5.85
C ALA A 49 10.47 5.33 -4.48
N LEU A 50 10.46 4.08 -4.02
CA LEU A 50 9.91 3.71 -2.72
C LEU A 50 10.68 4.41 -1.58
N THR A 51 12.02 4.44 -1.64
CA THR A 51 12.86 5.11 -0.63
C THR A 51 12.54 6.60 -0.54
N GLY A 52 12.47 7.29 -1.67
CA GLY A 52 12.16 8.73 -1.71
C GLY A 52 10.76 9.02 -1.19
N LEU A 53 9.76 8.23 -1.59
CA LEU A 53 8.39 8.36 -1.09
C LEU A 53 8.30 8.09 0.42
N LEU A 54 9.00 7.08 0.96
CA LEU A 54 9.03 6.82 2.39
C LEU A 54 9.63 7.99 3.18
N ILE A 55 10.69 8.65 2.67
CA ILE A 55 11.26 9.84 3.33
C ILE A 55 10.25 10.99 3.31
N LEU A 56 9.66 11.28 2.15
CA LEU A 56 8.71 12.38 1.98
C LEU A 56 7.44 12.18 2.82
N THR A 57 6.86 10.98 2.77
CA THR A 57 5.67 10.66 3.57
C THR A 57 5.98 10.66 5.06
N ARG A 58 7.16 10.18 5.48
CA ARG A 58 7.60 10.26 6.88
C ARG A 58 7.80 11.70 7.34
N ALA A 59 8.26 12.60 6.47
CA ALA A 59 8.38 14.02 6.79
C ALA A 59 7.00 14.66 6.98
N VAL A 60 6.03 14.35 6.11
CA VAL A 60 4.64 14.83 6.27
C VAL A 60 4.02 14.30 7.57
N ASP A 61 4.15 13.01 7.86
CA ASP A 61 3.68 12.37 9.09
C ASP A 61 4.30 13.04 10.33
N SER A 62 5.63 13.16 10.37
CA SER A 62 6.36 13.75 11.49
C SER A 62 6.12 15.28 11.68
N SER A 63 5.47 15.93 10.71
CA SER A 63 5.11 17.36 10.84
C SER A 63 3.90 17.60 11.74
N GLY A 64 3.12 16.56 12.09
CA GLY A 64 1.87 16.67 12.83
C GLY A 64 0.68 17.18 12.01
N ALA A 65 0.87 17.43 10.71
CA ALA A 65 -0.18 18.00 9.86
C ALA A 65 -1.35 17.02 9.66
N LEU A 66 -1.07 15.72 9.62
CA LEU A 66 -2.08 14.68 9.42
C LEU A 66 -3.00 14.53 10.64
N GLU A 67 -2.44 14.64 11.86
CA GLU A 67 -3.20 14.62 13.10
C GLU A 67 -4.13 15.82 13.19
N VAL A 68 -3.63 17.02 12.88
CA VAL A 68 -4.44 18.25 12.87
C VAL A 68 -5.54 18.18 11.84
N ALA A 69 -5.25 17.71 10.61
CA ALA A 69 -6.25 17.54 9.55
C ALA A 69 -7.32 16.50 9.94
N GLY A 70 -6.92 15.40 10.57
CA GLY A 70 -7.82 14.36 11.04
C GLY A 70 -8.78 14.86 12.13
N ARG A 71 -8.29 15.64 13.09
CA ARG A 71 -9.15 16.25 14.13
C ARG A 71 -10.10 17.27 13.54
N TRP A 72 -9.63 18.15 12.68
CA TRP A 72 -10.47 19.09 11.96
C TRP A 72 -11.62 18.40 11.20
N LEU A 73 -11.35 17.23 10.65
CA LEU A 73 -12.36 16.41 9.99
C LEU A 73 -13.41 15.92 11.00
N ILE A 74 -12.97 15.35 12.14
CA ILE A 74 -13.84 14.81 13.19
C ILE A 74 -14.77 15.90 13.77
N ASP A 75 -14.26 17.09 14.03
CA ASP A 75 -15.03 18.21 14.60
C ASP A 75 -16.22 18.66 13.73
N ARG A 76 -16.25 18.25 12.45
CA ARG A 76 -17.34 18.55 11.52
C ARG A 76 -18.36 17.44 11.34
N MET A 77 -18.22 16.34 12.06
CA MET A 77 -19.06 15.17 11.89
C MET A 77 -20.24 15.23 12.87
N SER A 78 -21.47 15.17 12.32
CA SER A 78 -22.71 15.28 13.11
C SER A 78 -23.34 13.96 13.49
N THR A 79 -23.07 12.88 12.74
CA THR A 79 -23.64 11.56 12.99
C THR A 79 -22.58 10.46 12.83
N ARG A 80 -22.82 9.28 13.42
CA ARG A 80 -21.93 8.11 13.28
C ARG A 80 -21.73 7.70 11.82
N ARG A 81 -22.76 7.81 10.98
CA ARG A 81 -22.67 7.55 9.54
C ARG A 81 -21.74 8.54 8.84
N VAL A 82 -21.94 9.85 9.08
CA VAL A 82 -21.09 10.90 8.50
C VAL A 82 -19.65 10.74 8.95
N ALA A 83 -19.43 10.36 10.20
CA ALA A 83 -18.12 10.08 10.75
C ALA A 83 -17.44 8.89 10.07
N ALA A 84 -18.16 7.77 9.91
CA ALA A 84 -17.62 6.61 9.21
C ALA A 84 -17.31 6.93 7.74
N LEU A 85 -18.24 7.59 7.03
CA LEU A 85 -18.03 8.02 5.64
C LEU A 85 -16.84 8.96 5.51
N GLY A 86 -16.73 9.96 6.39
CA GLY A 86 -15.63 10.92 6.37
C GLY A 86 -14.26 10.26 6.63
N LEU A 87 -14.18 9.36 7.63
CA LEU A 87 -12.93 8.64 7.93
C LEU A 87 -12.54 7.65 6.82
N VAL A 88 -13.52 6.93 6.26
CA VAL A 88 -13.28 6.01 5.12
C VAL A 88 -12.85 6.78 3.88
N ALA A 89 -13.53 7.88 3.54
CA ALA A 89 -13.16 8.73 2.41
C ALA A 89 -11.79 9.38 2.61
N ALA A 90 -11.51 9.92 3.80
CA ALA A 90 -10.21 10.50 4.13
C ALA A 90 -9.07 9.46 4.05
N THR A 91 -9.32 8.23 4.53
CA THR A 91 -8.35 7.13 4.40
C THR A 91 -8.06 6.81 2.94
N ALA A 92 -9.09 6.74 2.10
CA ALA A 92 -8.93 6.51 0.67
C ALA A 92 -8.16 7.65 -0.02
N VAL A 93 -8.53 8.91 0.23
CA VAL A 93 -7.83 10.07 -0.35
C VAL A 93 -6.37 10.13 0.11
N LEU A 94 -6.12 9.89 1.39
CA LEU A 94 -4.77 9.91 1.93
C LEU A 94 -3.90 8.82 1.29
N SER A 95 -4.46 7.63 1.06
CA SER A 95 -3.74 6.53 0.40
C SER A 95 -3.51 6.71 -1.10
N MET A 96 -4.23 7.63 -1.76
CA MET A 96 -3.92 8.05 -3.13
C MET A 96 -2.67 8.93 -3.21
N LEU A 97 -2.42 9.70 -2.16
CA LEU A 97 -1.37 10.73 -2.10
C LEU A 97 -0.12 10.27 -1.35
N LEU A 98 -0.31 9.40 -0.37
CA LEU A 98 0.75 8.80 0.44
C LEU A 98 0.75 7.29 0.22
N THR A 99 1.72 6.58 0.81
CA THR A 99 1.68 5.11 0.78
C THR A 99 0.55 4.58 1.66
N ASN A 100 -0.02 3.44 1.29
CA ASN A 100 -1.10 2.78 2.01
C ASN A 100 -0.79 2.57 3.51
N ASP A 101 0.46 2.26 3.86
CA ASP A 101 0.89 2.02 5.24
C ASP A 101 0.82 3.30 6.07
N VAL A 102 1.32 4.42 5.54
CA VAL A 102 1.27 5.74 6.23
C VAL A 102 -0.17 6.18 6.44
N ALA A 103 -1.04 5.99 5.44
CA ALA A 103 -2.45 6.31 5.58
C ALA A 103 -3.10 5.53 6.76
N LEU A 104 -2.77 4.24 6.93
CA LEU A 104 -3.27 3.42 8.03
C LEU A 104 -2.68 3.82 9.38
N PHE A 105 -1.38 4.08 9.47
CA PHE A 105 -0.73 4.49 10.72
C PHE A 105 -1.31 5.79 11.30
N VAL A 106 -1.84 6.66 10.45
CA VAL A 106 -2.50 7.91 10.88
C VAL A 106 -3.99 7.68 11.13
N MET A 107 -4.69 7.09 10.15
CA MET A 107 -6.15 7.07 10.17
C MET A 107 -6.73 6.02 11.12
N VAL A 108 -6.05 4.89 11.36
CA VAL A 108 -6.56 3.88 12.29
C VAL A 108 -6.50 4.34 13.74
N PRO A 109 -5.39 4.89 14.29
CA PRO A 109 -5.38 5.45 15.65
C PRO A 109 -6.41 6.56 15.84
N LEU A 110 -6.59 7.43 14.83
CA LEU A 110 -7.60 8.49 14.84
C LEU A 110 -9.01 7.89 14.95
N ALA A 111 -9.33 6.88 14.11
CA ALA A 111 -10.60 6.17 14.15
C ALA A 111 -10.84 5.46 15.48
N LEU A 112 -9.82 4.81 16.06
CA LEU A 112 -9.91 4.15 17.36
C LEU A 112 -10.19 5.14 18.49
N THR A 113 -9.57 6.31 18.45
CA THR A 113 -9.83 7.38 19.41
C THR A 113 -11.28 7.87 19.31
N MET A 114 -11.75 8.12 18.08
CA MET A 114 -13.12 8.52 17.82
C MET A 114 -14.14 7.44 18.23
N CYS A 115 -13.88 6.18 17.92
CA CYS A 115 -14.77 5.07 18.31
C CYS A 115 -14.92 4.96 19.81
N ARG A 116 -13.87 5.23 20.59
CA ARG A 116 -13.95 5.26 22.07
C ARG A 116 -14.86 6.38 22.57
N ILE A 117 -14.73 7.60 22.02
CA ILE A 117 -15.51 8.77 22.41
C ILE A 117 -16.97 8.59 21.97
N ALA A 118 -17.20 8.22 20.74
CA ALA A 118 -18.50 8.15 20.09
C ALA A 118 -19.23 6.81 20.24
N ARG A 119 -18.64 5.85 20.97
CA ARG A 119 -19.16 4.48 21.14
C ARG A 119 -19.51 3.79 19.80
N MET A 120 -18.65 3.96 18.80
CA MET A 120 -18.77 3.33 17.50
C MET A 120 -18.10 1.95 17.47
N PRO A 121 -18.52 1.02 16.59
CA PRO A 121 -17.89 -0.30 16.46
C PRO A 121 -16.51 -0.18 15.79
N ALA A 122 -15.45 -0.14 16.60
CA ALA A 122 -14.08 0.06 16.16
C ALA A 122 -13.61 -0.97 15.13
N THR A 123 -13.89 -2.27 15.40
CA THR A 123 -13.52 -3.37 14.48
C THR A 123 -14.08 -3.16 13.09
N ARG A 124 -15.37 -2.80 12.99
CA ARG A 124 -16.02 -2.56 11.70
C ARG A 124 -15.39 -1.37 10.98
N LEU A 125 -15.16 -0.25 11.68
CA LEU A 125 -14.60 0.94 11.07
C LEU A 125 -13.17 0.70 10.55
N VAL A 126 -12.32 0.01 11.32
CA VAL A 126 -10.96 -0.32 10.90
C VAL A 126 -10.96 -1.28 9.71
N VAL A 127 -11.88 -2.24 9.65
CA VAL A 127 -12.06 -3.09 8.46
C VAL A 127 -12.39 -2.24 7.23
N PHE A 128 -13.30 -1.28 7.36
CA PHE A 128 -13.64 -0.37 6.26
C PHE A 128 -12.48 0.56 5.87
N GLN A 129 -11.64 0.96 6.82
CA GLN A 129 -10.40 1.70 6.52
C GLN A 129 -9.38 0.82 5.77
N ALA A 130 -9.26 -0.47 6.10
CA ALA A 130 -8.42 -1.41 5.34
C ALA A 130 -8.91 -1.56 3.88
N LEU A 131 -10.22 -1.62 3.66
CA LEU A 131 -10.79 -1.60 2.31
C LEU A 131 -10.56 -0.25 1.62
N ALA A 132 -10.71 0.86 2.35
CA ALA A 132 -10.53 2.22 1.82
C ALA A 132 -9.09 2.47 1.37
N VAL A 133 -8.12 2.01 2.13
CA VAL A 133 -6.71 2.19 1.77
C VAL A 133 -6.35 1.42 0.50
N ASN A 134 -6.87 0.21 0.31
CA ASN A 134 -6.68 -0.54 -0.93
C ASN A 134 -7.44 0.10 -2.10
N ALA A 135 -8.69 0.55 -1.90
CA ALA A 135 -9.50 1.20 -2.93
C ALA A 135 -8.93 2.55 -3.39
N GLY A 136 -8.40 3.36 -2.45
CA GLY A 136 -7.78 4.63 -2.76
C GLY A 136 -6.41 4.46 -3.42
N SER A 137 -5.55 3.66 -2.81
CA SER A 137 -4.17 3.48 -3.27
C SER A 137 -4.05 2.89 -4.67
N MET A 138 -5.08 2.17 -5.15
CA MET A 138 -5.05 1.61 -6.51
C MET A 138 -5.12 2.68 -7.61
N LEU A 139 -5.60 3.91 -7.30
CA LEU A 139 -5.77 4.96 -8.30
C LEU A 139 -4.46 5.52 -8.81
N THR A 140 -3.45 5.63 -7.95
CA THR A 140 -2.19 6.30 -8.29
C THR A 140 -1.00 5.35 -8.28
N PRO A 141 0.06 5.64 -9.05
CA PRO A 141 1.28 4.84 -9.01
C PRO A 141 1.96 4.82 -7.65
N ILE A 142 1.82 5.90 -6.87
CA ILE A 142 2.51 6.10 -5.58
C ILE A 142 1.72 5.61 -4.38
N GLY A 143 0.45 5.23 -4.58
CA GLY A 143 -0.44 4.83 -3.49
C GLY A 143 -0.05 3.51 -2.83
N ASN A 144 0.50 2.58 -3.59
CA ASN A 144 0.96 1.29 -3.09
C ASN A 144 2.17 0.75 -3.86
N PRO A 145 2.95 -0.17 -3.25
CA PRO A 145 4.20 -0.65 -3.85
C PRO A 145 4.02 -1.42 -5.16
N GLN A 146 2.94 -2.19 -5.33
CA GLN A 146 2.71 -2.92 -6.58
C GLN A 146 2.45 -1.97 -7.75
N ASN A 147 1.67 -0.90 -7.55
CA ASN A 147 1.46 0.11 -8.58
C ASN A 147 2.74 0.86 -8.90
N LEU A 148 3.53 1.19 -7.87
CA LEU A 148 4.82 1.85 -8.03
C LEU A 148 5.76 1.00 -8.90
N PHE A 149 5.82 -0.31 -8.64
CA PHE A 149 6.59 -1.26 -9.44
C PHE A 149 6.07 -1.30 -10.88
N LEU A 150 4.76 -1.50 -11.11
CA LEU A 150 4.17 -1.56 -12.44
C LEU A 150 4.39 -0.26 -13.23
N TRP A 151 4.30 0.90 -12.58
CA TRP A 151 4.58 2.19 -13.19
C TRP A 151 6.04 2.34 -13.59
N GLN A 152 6.98 1.97 -12.72
CA GLN A 152 8.41 2.03 -13.00
C GLN A 152 8.83 1.00 -14.06
N GLN A 153 8.20 -0.17 -14.11
CA GLN A 153 8.54 -1.23 -15.05
C GLN A 153 8.17 -0.87 -16.50
N TRP A 154 6.96 -0.30 -16.74
CA TRP A 154 6.43 -0.13 -18.10
C TRP A 154 6.35 1.30 -18.63
N ASN A 155 6.80 2.29 -17.92
CA ASN A 155 6.88 3.68 -18.39
C ASN A 155 5.55 4.27 -18.89
N ASN A 156 4.47 4.04 -18.14
CA ASN A 156 3.11 4.41 -18.59
C ASN A 156 2.76 5.88 -18.39
N GLY A 157 3.66 6.69 -17.85
CA GLY A 157 3.41 8.04 -17.39
C GLY A 157 2.46 8.10 -16.19
N PHE A 158 2.68 9.00 -15.25
CA PHE A 158 1.84 9.13 -14.05
C PHE A 158 0.36 9.34 -14.40
N GLY A 159 0.08 10.30 -15.29
CA GLY A 159 -1.29 10.61 -15.74
C GLY A 159 -1.96 9.47 -16.49
N GLY A 160 -1.21 8.75 -17.32
CA GLY A 160 -1.70 7.57 -18.06
C GLY A 160 -2.10 6.45 -17.11
N PHE A 161 -1.30 6.19 -16.07
CA PHE A 161 -1.62 5.21 -15.03
C PHE A 161 -2.91 5.58 -14.29
N VAL A 162 -3.01 6.83 -13.80
CA VAL A 162 -4.20 7.32 -13.08
C VAL A 162 -5.45 7.18 -13.95
N TRP A 163 -5.37 7.58 -15.22
CA TRP A 163 -6.50 7.48 -16.15
C TRP A 163 -6.94 6.05 -16.38
N ALA A 164 -5.99 5.11 -16.54
CA ALA A 164 -6.29 3.70 -16.71
C ALA A 164 -6.92 3.06 -15.47
N MET A 165 -6.48 3.46 -14.25
CA MET A 165 -6.99 2.90 -13.00
C MET A 165 -8.30 3.57 -12.51
N LEU A 166 -8.63 4.75 -13.02
CA LEU A 166 -9.78 5.54 -12.58
C LEU A 166 -11.12 4.79 -12.60
N PRO A 167 -11.47 4.01 -13.65
CA PRO A 167 -12.74 3.29 -13.68
C PRO A 167 -12.85 2.27 -12.55
N LEU A 168 -11.82 1.45 -12.33
CA LEU A 168 -11.81 0.43 -11.30
C LEU A 168 -11.81 1.05 -9.89
N ALA A 169 -10.95 2.04 -9.65
CA ALA A 169 -10.88 2.75 -8.38
C ALA A 169 -12.18 3.48 -8.07
N GLY A 170 -12.80 4.11 -9.07
CA GLY A 170 -14.10 4.79 -8.94
C GLY A 170 -15.20 3.83 -8.52
N ILE A 171 -15.31 2.67 -9.17
CA ILE A 171 -16.26 1.60 -8.81
C ILE A 171 -16.02 1.13 -7.38
N ALA A 172 -14.78 0.79 -7.03
CA ALA A 172 -14.44 0.32 -5.69
C ALA A 172 -14.79 1.36 -4.61
N LEU A 173 -14.46 2.63 -4.84
CA LEU A 173 -14.76 3.72 -3.90
C LEU A 173 -16.26 3.97 -3.76
N ILE A 174 -17.01 4.01 -4.86
CA ILE A 174 -18.47 4.20 -4.81
C ILE A 174 -19.13 3.06 -4.05
N LEU A 175 -18.76 1.81 -4.35
CA LEU A 175 -19.29 0.65 -3.64
C LEU A 175 -18.92 0.68 -2.17
N LEU A 176 -17.68 1.04 -1.82
CA LEU A 176 -17.25 1.11 -0.43
C LEU A 176 -17.99 2.20 0.35
N LEU A 177 -18.16 3.38 -0.24
CA LEU A 177 -18.90 4.46 0.41
C LEU A 177 -20.39 4.11 0.57
N ALA A 178 -21.01 3.48 -0.44
CA ALA A 178 -22.37 2.97 -0.34
C ALA A 178 -22.50 1.92 0.78
N LEU A 179 -21.57 0.96 0.82
CA LEU A 179 -21.52 -0.06 1.86
C LEU A 179 -21.30 0.57 3.25
N THR A 180 -20.47 1.59 3.36
CA THR A 180 -20.25 2.35 4.61
C THR A 180 -21.53 3.04 5.05
N ALA A 181 -22.26 3.70 4.14
CA ALA A 181 -23.51 4.37 4.45
C ALA A 181 -24.59 3.38 4.97
N LEU A 182 -24.59 2.15 4.48
CA LEU A 182 -25.51 1.09 4.93
C LEU A 182 -25.06 0.45 6.26
N ALA A 183 -23.76 0.30 6.47
CA ALA A 183 -23.21 -0.39 7.64
C ALA A 183 -23.22 0.44 8.93
N PHE A 184 -23.31 1.78 8.83
CA PHE A 184 -23.28 2.67 10.00
C PHE A 184 -24.59 3.47 10.15
N PRO A 185 -25.17 3.54 11.38
CA PRO A 185 -26.43 4.23 11.62
C PRO A 185 -26.25 5.76 11.59
N ALA A 186 -27.33 6.48 11.27
CA ALA A 186 -27.36 7.96 11.28
C ALA A 186 -27.67 8.52 12.68
N GLU A 187 -27.15 7.90 13.74
CA GLU A 187 -27.32 8.37 15.11
C GLU A 187 -26.44 9.60 15.37
N PRO A 188 -26.92 10.57 16.18
CA PRO A 188 -26.13 11.76 16.54
C PRO A 188 -24.78 11.38 17.16
N LEU A 189 -23.77 12.19 16.88
CA LEU A 189 -22.43 12.05 17.41
C LEU A 189 -22.16 13.23 18.36
N GLU A 190 -21.90 12.91 19.63
CA GLU A 190 -21.44 13.92 20.60
C GLU A 190 -19.92 13.78 20.76
N VAL A 191 -19.17 14.71 20.19
CA VAL A 191 -17.70 14.76 20.31
C VAL A 191 -17.33 15.98 21.13
N HIS A 192 -16.67 15.76 22.26
CA HIS A 192 -16.11 16.80 23.10
C HIS A 192 -14.60 16.52 23.28
N GLY A 193 -13.77 17.35 22.70
CA GLY A 193 -12.33 17.27 22.93
C GLY A 193 -11.55 18.32 22.11
N ARG A 194 -10.97 19.31 22.77
CA ARG A 194 -9.95 20.17 22.19
C ARG A 194 -8.57 19.58 22.50
N GLY A 195 -7.75 19.35 21.47
CA GLY A 195 -6.33 19.03 21.62
C GLY A 195 -5.49 20.17 21.03
N ASP A 196 -4.50 20.62 21.77
CA ASP A 196 -3.48 21.56 21.27
C ASP A 196 -2.38 20.76 20.57
N GLU A 197 -2.45 20.66 19.25
CA GLU A 197 -1.37 20.08 18.44
C GLU A 197 -0.75 21.16 17.56
N SER A 198 0.58 21.18 17.55
CA SER A 198 1.35 22.11 16.73
C SER A 198 1.87 21.42 15.47
N VAL A 199 1.78 22.12 14.33
CA VAL A 199 2.34 21.66 13.05
C VAL A 199 3.73 22.26 12.86
N ASP A 200 4.73 21.42 12.59
CA ASP A 200 6.01 21.87 12.05
C ASP A 200 5.82 22.30 10.59
N ARG A 201 5.43 23.57 10.42
CA ARG A 201 5.14 24.18 9.11
C ARG A 201 6.33 24.14 8.18
N THR A 202 7.55 24.26 8.71
CA THR A 202 8.78 24.25 7.92
C THR A 202 9.01 22.86 7.33
N MET A 203 8.86 21.82 8.15
CA MET A 203 9.01 20.44 7.68
C MET A 203 7.93 20.07 6.66
N LEU A 204 6.67 20.45 6.92
CA LEU A 204 5.56 20.22 5.98
C LEU A 204 5.82 20.92 4.64
N LEU A 205 6.26 22.19 4.67
CA LEU A 205 6.54 22.97 3.47
C LEU A 205 7.68 22.35 2.64
N VAL A 206 8.79 21.97 3.31
CA VAL A 206 9.92 21.30 2.63
C VAL A 206 9.48 19.98 2.00
N ALA A 207 8.71 19.17 2.73
CA ALA A 207 8.19 17.91 2.18
C ALA A 207 7.27 18.16 0.98
N ALA A 208 6.34 19.10 1.07
CA ALA A 208 5.41 19.45 -0.01
C ALA A 208 6.12 19.98 -1.26
N LEU A 209 7.12 20.86 -1.07
CA LEU A 209 7.93 21.41 -2.17
C LEU A 209 8.77 20.35 -2.89
N LEU A 210 9.19 19.30 -2.20
CA LEU A 210 9.96 18.20 -2.80
C LEU A 210 9.06 17.11 -3.39
N TYR A 211 7.82 16.98 -2.93
CA TYR A 211 6.92 15.88 -3.30
C TYR A 211 6.58 15.89 -4.80
N VAL A 212 6.13 17.04 -5.31
CA VAL A 212 5.75 17.17 -6.72
C VAL A 212 6.96 17.02 -7.66
N PRO A 213 8.10 17.73 -7.46
CA PRO A 213 9.31 17.50 -8.25
C PRO A 213 9.80 16.05 -8.20
N PHE A 214 9.70 15.38 -7.05
CA PHE A 214 10.08 13.98 -6.94
C PHE A 214 9.24 13.09 -7.87
N ILE A 215 7.90 13.26 -7.86
CA ILE A 215 7.01 12.49 -8.74
C ILE A 215 7.30 12.80 -10.21
N VAL A 216 7.48 14.06 -10.57
CA VAL A 216 7.78 14.48 -11.95
C VAL A 216 9.11 13.86 -12.43
N LEU A 217 10.15 13.93 -11.62
CA LEU A 217 11.45 13.32 -11.97
C LEU A 217 11.37 11.79 -12.04
N ALA A 218 10.58 11.16 -11.18
CA ALA A 218 10.35 9.72 -11.24
C ALA A 218 9.59 9.32 -12.53
N ASP A 219 8.60 10.11 -12.95
CA ASP A 219 7.87 9.92 -14.21
C ASP A 219 8.79 10.08 -15.43
N LEU A 220 9.70 11.04 -15.38
CA LEU A 220 10.72 11.29 -16.41
C LEU A 220 11.90 10.30 -16.37
N ARG A 221 11.86 9.25 -15.54
CA ARG A 221 12.93 8.25 -15.36
C ARG A 221 14.21 8.77 -14.70
N TYR A 222 14.17 9.91 -14.06
CA TYR A 222 15.28 10.47 -13.28
C TYR A 222 15.16 10.19 -11.78
N VAL A 223 14.53 9.08 -11.40
CA VAL A 223 14.21 8.74 -9.99
C VAL A 223 15.44 8.68 -9.09
N GLY A 224 16.60 8.24 -9.60
CA GLY A 224 17.86 8.23 -8.85
C GLY A 224 18.31 9.64 -8.46
N TRP A 225 18.20 10.62 -9.38
CA TRP A 225 18.48 12.02 -9.10
C TRP A 225 17.46 12.64 -8.16
N ALA A 226 16.18 12.28 -8.32
CA ALA A 226 15.12 12.69 -7.41
C ALA A 226 15.39 12.21 -5.98
N LEU A 227 15.75 10.93 -5.81
CA LEU A 227 16.15 10.37 -4.51
C LEU A 227 17.36 11.08 -3.94
N LEU A 228 18.41 11.32 -4.74
CA LEU A 228 19.59 12.02 -4.28
C LEU A 228 19.24 13.42 -3.73
N GLY A 229 18.38 14.17 -4.43
CA GLY A 229 17.92 15.49 -3.98
C GLY A 229 17.17 15.41 -2.64
N VAL A 230 16.22 14.50 -2.50
CA VAL A 230 15.48 14.27 -1.26
C VAL A 230 16.42 13.87 -0.12
N MET A 231 17.36 12.94 -0.38
CA MET A 231 18.35 12.49 0.61
C MET A 231 19.23 13.65 1.08
N VAL A 232 19.79 14.44 0.17
CA VAL A 232 20.66 15.59 0.51
C VAL A 232 19.91 16.58 1.40
N VAL A 233 18.69 16.96 1.01
CA VAL A 233 17.90 17.92 1.78
C VAL A 233 17.58 17.36 3.18
N PHE A 234 17.05 16.13 3.29
CA PHE A 234 16.63 15.63 4.60
C PHE A 234 17.81 15.18 5.49
N VAL A 235 18.93 14.73 4.93
CA VAL A 235 20.14 14.46 5.72
C VAL A 235 20.68 15.75 6.31
N ALA A 236 20.71 16.85 5.54
CA ALA A 236 21.16 18.16 6.01
C ALA A 236 20.17 18.81 6.99
N PHE A 237 18.88 18.76 6.70
CA PHE A 237 17.85 19.49 7.44
C PHE A 237 17.26 18.70 8.63
N ARG A 238 16.95 17.42 8.45
CA ARG A 238 16.27 16.54 9.44
C ARG A 238 16.69 15.09 9.29
N ARG A 239 17.95 14.78 9.52
CA ARG A 239 18.51 13.40 9.39
C ARG A 239 17.72 12.31 10.12
N ARG A 240 16.96 12.68 11.17
CA ARG A 240 16.10 11.74 11.91
C ARG A 240 14.98 11.19 11.04
N VAL A 241 14.44 11.98 10.10
CA VAL A 241 13.40 11.52 9.16
C VAL A 241 13.94 10.37 8.32
N VAL A 242 15.13 10.56 7.73
CA VAL A 242 15.79 9.50 6.93
C VAL A 242 16.10 8.26 7.79
N ALA A 243 16.57 8.44 9.00
CA ALA A 243 16.87 7.32 9.91
C ALA A 243 15.62 6.56 10.36
N SER A 244 14.44 7.19 10.37
CA SER A 244 13.18 6.63 10.88
C SER A 244 12.27 6.01 9.82
N ILE A 245 12.65 6.02 8.53
CA ILE A 245 11.89 5.28 7.51
C ILE A 245 12.02 3.77 7.73
N ASP A 246 11.13 3.02 7.11
CA ASP A 246 11.16 1.57 7.20
C ASP A 246 12.20 0.95 6.25
N TRP A 247 13.46 0.91 6.70
CA TRP A 247 14.56 0.24 6.01
C TRP A 247 14.36 -1.27 5.88
N GLY A 248 13.59 -1.86 6.82
CA GLY A 248 13.25 -3.28 6.78
C GLY A 248 12.35 -3.60 5.59
N LEU A 249 11.38 -2.73 5.31
CA LEU A 249 10.52 -2.84 4.14
C LEU A 249 11.34 -2.81 2.84
N LEU A 250 12.28 -1.87 2.71
CA LEU A 250 13.14 -1.78 1.52
C LEU A 250 13.96 -3.06 1.31
N LEU A 251 14.54 -3.61 2.39
CA LEU A 251 15.29 -4.86 2.32
C LEU A 251 14.38 -6.05 1.95
N THR A 252 13.15 -6.09 2.46
CA THR A 252 12.14 -7.09 2.10
C THR A 252 11.83 -7.02 0.60
N PHE A 253 11.71 -5.81 0.02
CA PHE A 253 11.50 -5.64 -1.41
C PHE A 253 12.68 -6.11 -2.25
N VAL A 254 13.91 -5.84 -1.82
CA VAL A 254 15.11 -6.35 -2.51
C VAL A 254 15.10 -7.88 -2.55
N LEU A 255 14.84 -8.55 -1.42
CA LEU A 255 14.72 -10.01 -1.38
C LEU A 255 13.56 -10.51 -2.25
N MET A 256 12.44 -9.82 -2.20
CA MET A 256 11.25 -10.17 -3.00
C MET A 256 11.54 -10.14 -4.50
N PHE A 257 12.23 -9.13 -5.00
CA PHE A 257 12.64 -9.08 -6.41
C PHE A 257 13.56 -10.24 -6.77
N ILE A 258 14.57 -10.53 -5.95
CA ILE A 258 15.51 -11.62 -6.19
C ILE A 258 14.77 -12.95 -6.22
N ASP A 259 14.03 -13.28 -5.18
CA ASP A 259 13.37 -14.56 -5.00
C ASP A 259 12.32 -14.84 -6.06
N LEU A 260 11.45 -13.85 -6.34
CA LEU A 260 10.36 -14.05 -7.28
C LEU A 260 10.86 -14.14 -8.73
N ARG A 261 11.90 -13.39 -9.11
CA ARG A 261 12.51 -13.50 -10.43
C ARG A 261 13.30 -14.79 -10.61
N LEU A 262 13.97 -15.27 -9.56
CA LEU A 262 14.57 -16.61 -9.58
C LEU A 262 13.50 -17.71 -9.68
N LEU A 263 12.43 -17.60 -8.89
CA LEU A 263 11.29 -18.52 -8.93
C LEU A 263 10.65 -18.54 -10.31
N ALA A 264 10.38 -17.37 -10.91
CA ALA A 264 9.86 -17.24 -12.27
C ALA A 264 10.77 -17.90 -13.32
N GLY A 265 12.08 -17.91 -13.10
CA GLY A 265 13.06 -18.56 -13.96
C GLY A 265 13.00 -20.09 -13.97
N LEU A 266 12.40 -20.73 -12.95
CA LEU A 266 12.34 -22.20 -12.85
C LEU A 266 11.44 -22.80 -13.94
N SER A 267 11.91 -23.91 -14.57
CA SER A 267 11.17 -24.58 -15.63
C SER A 267 9.78 -25.06 -15.20
N ALA A 268 9.66 -25.56 -13.98
CA ALA A 268 8.38 -26.00 -13.40
C ALA A 268 7.38 -24.84 -13.29
N VAL A 269 7.84 -23.67 -12.83
CA VAL A 269 6.99 -22.47 -12.71
C VAL A 269 6.61 -21.95 -14.10
N LYS A 270 7.56 -21.88 -15.03
CA LYS A 270 7.29 -21.49 -16.42
C LYS A 270 6.24 -22.40 -17.08
N SER A 271 6.38 -23.71 -16.92
CA SER A 271 5.41 -24.68 -17.47
C SER A 271 4.03 -24.54 -16.83
N PHE A 272 3.98 -24.32 -15.51
CA PHE A 272 2.72 -24.08 -14.79
C PHE A 272 2.04 -22.80 -15.28
N VAL A 273 2.78 -21.70 -15.34
CA VAL A 273 2.24 -20.39 -15.75
C VAL A 273 1.83 -20.38 -17.21
N ALA A 274 2.58 -21.07 -18.10
CA ALA A 274 2.21 -21.24 -19.50
C ALA A 274 0.85 -21.92 -19.66
N GLY A 275 0.51 -22.84 -18.75
CA GLY A 275 -0.81 -23.49 -18.73
C GLY A 275 -1.97 -22.59 -18.30
N LEU A 276 -1.68 -21.41 -17.69
CA LEU A 276 -2.72 -20.48 -17.25
C LEU A 276 -3.25 -19.58 -18.36
N GLY A 277 -2.58 -19.50 -19.53
CA GLY A 277 -3.01 -18.71 -20.67
C GLY A 277 -3.04 -17.20 -20.38
N LEU A 278 -1.99 -16.66 -19.77
CA LEU A 278 -1.91 -15.25 -19.35
C LEU A 278 -1.90 -14.23 -20.50
N ASP A 279 -1.86 -14.69 -21.75
CA ASP A 279 -2.04 -13.85 -22.94
C ASP A 279 -3.49 -13.36 -23.08
N HIS A 280 -4.44 -14.01 -22.41
CA HIS A 280 -5.84 -13.59 -22.36
C HIS A 280 -6.07 -12.68 -21.15
N ALA A 281 -6.63 -11.48 -21.39
CA ALA A 281 -6.88 -10.49 -20.35
C ALA A 281 -7.66 -11.06 -19.14
N THR A 282 -8.73 -11.81 -19.39
CA THR A 282 -9.52 -12.47 -18.33
C THR A 282 -8.66 -13.40 -17.47
N HIS A 283 -7.81 -14.23 -18.09
CA HIS A 283 -6.96 -15.18 -17.36
C HIS A 283 -5.92 -14.44 -16.51
N LEU A 284 -5.27 -13.41 -17.07
CA LEU A 284 -4.31 -12.58 -16.37
C LEU A 284 -4.96 -11.87 -15.18
N TYR A 285 -6.12 -11.27 -15.39
CA TYR A 285 -6.89 -10.59 -14.34
C TYR A 285 -7.26 -11.53 -13.19
N VAL A 286 -7.87 -12.67 -13.51
CA VAL A 286 -8.29 -13.67 -12.50
C VAL A 286 -7.08 -14.23 -11.78
N THR A 287 -6.01 -14.57 -12.53
CA THR A 287 -4.76 -15.07 -11.92
C THR A 287 -4.15 -14.03 -10.99
N GLY A 288 -4.09 -12.76 -11.39
CA GLY A 288 -3.60 -11.68 -10.53
C GLY A 288 -4.43 -11.52 -9.25
N ALA A 289 -5.76 -11.56 -9.36
CA ALA A 289 -6.65 -11.45 -8.23
C ALA A 289 -6.53 -12.65 -7.27
N LEU A 290 -6.47 -13.88 -7.77
CA LEU A 290 -6.37 -15.10 -6.97
C LEU A 290 -4.97 -15.32 -6.40
N ALA A 291 -3.91 -15.07 -7.17
CA ALA A 291 -2.53 -15.15 -6.67
C ALA A 291 -2.32 -14.19 -5.50
N SER A 292 -2.90 -13.01 -5.55
CA SER A 292 -2.85 -12.04 -4.44
C SER A 292 -3.42 -12.59 -3.15
N GLN A 293 -4.45 -13.47 -3.20
CA GLN A 293 -5.02 -14.08 -1.99
C GLN A 293 -4.04 -15.04 -1.29
N ILE A 294 -3.07 -15.56 -2.02
CA ILE A 294 -2.13 -16.59 -1.54
C ILE A 294 -0.80 -15.94 -1.12
N VAL A 295 -0.23 -15.11 -2.02
CA VAL A 295 1.12 -14.56 -1.83
C VAL A 295 1.14 -13.05 -1.56
N SER A 296 -0.02 -12.40 -1.45
CA SER A 296 -0.21 -10.94 -1.39
C SER A 296 -0.01 -10.26 -2.76
N ASN A 297 -0.63 -9.08 -2.91
CA ASN A 297 -0.71 -8.33 -4.18
C ASN A 297 0.66 -7.90 -4.73
N VAL A 298 1.62 -7.54 -3.88
CA VAL A 298 2.96 -7.11 -4.33
C VAL A 298 3.77 -8.28 -4.91
N PRO A 299 3.93 -9.42 -4.20
CA PRO A 299 4.57 -10.59 -4.79
C PRO A 299 3.88 -11.09 -6.06
N ALA A 300 2.53 -11.09 -6.08
CA ALA A 300 1.78 -11.48 -7.27
C ALA A 300 2.08 -10.57 -8.47
N ALA A 301 2.15 -9.24 -8.26
CA ALA A 301 2.51 -8.29 -9.31
C ALA A 301 3.91 -8.55 -9.86
N ILE A 302 4.92 -8.70 -8.98
CA ILE A 302 6.31 -8.93 -9.39
C ILE A 302 6.44 -10.25 -10.17
N LEU A 303 5.81 -11.34 -9.66
CA LEU A 303 5.89 -12.65 -10.29
C LEU A 303 5.23 -12.66 -11.68
N LEU A 304 4.01 -12.14 -11.77
CA LEU A 304 3.23 -12.19 -13.02
C LEU A 304 3.74 -11.21 -14.08
N ALA A 305 4.40 -10.14 -13.67
CA ALA A 305 5.08 -9.19 -14.57
C ALA A 305 6.20 -9.84 -15.41
N GLU A 306 6.76 -10.96 -14.97
CA GLU A 306 7.76 -11.71 -15.73
C GLU A 306 7.13 -12.49 -16.91
N TYR A 307 5.79 -12.63 -16.95
CA TYR A 307 5.09 -13.45 -17.92
C TYR A 307 4.08 -12.69 -18.78
N SER A 308 3.75 -11.45 -18.45
CA SER A 308 2.82 -10.63 -19.23
C SER A 308 3.26 -9.19 -19.29
N HIS A 309 3.02 -8.56 -20.44
CA HIS A 309 3.28 -7.13 -20.65
C HIS A 309 2.00 -6.27 -20.57
N ASP A 310 0.83 -6.88 -20.37
CA ASP A 310 -0.41 -6.15 -20.15
C ASP A 310 -0.49 -5.66 -18.69
N TRP A 311 0.22 -4.57 -18.45
CA TRP A 311 0.32 -3.95 -17.14
C TRP A 311 -1.03 -3.51 -16.57
N ARG A 312 -1.98 -3.04 -17.44
CA ARG A 312 -3.29 -2.55 -17.00
C ARG A 312 -4.13 -3.69 -16.42
N THR A 313 -4.25 -4.78 -17.17
CA THR A 313 -4.99 -5.96 -16.72
C THR A 313 -4.35 -6.58 -15.48
N LEU A 314 -3.00 -6.65 -15.43
CA LEU A 314 -2.28 -7.10 -14.25
C LEU A 314 -2.54 -6.19 -13.05
N ALA A 315 -2.44 -4.86 -13.22
CA ALA A 315 -2.75 -3.89 -12.17
C ALA A 315 -4.19 -4.05 -11.66
N TYR A 316 -5.16 -4.24 -12.54
CA TYR A 316 -6.55 -4.49 -12.16
C TYR A 316 -6.64 -5.74 -11.28
N GLY A 317 -6.09 -6.87 -11.73
CA GLY A 317 -6.13 -8.14 -11.00
C GLY A 317 -5.51 -8.05 -9.61
N VAL A 318 -4.27 -7.57 -9.50
CA VAL A 318 -3.56 -7.53 -8.20
C VAL A 318 -4.14 -6.50 -7.23
N ASN A 319 -4.69 -5.37 -7.72
CA ASN A 319 -5.34 -4.40 -6.85
C ASN A 319 -6.70 -4.92 -6.33
N VAL A 320 -7.49 -5.55 -7.17
CA VAL A 320 -8.72 -6.24 -6.74
C VAL A 320 -8.39 -7.33 -5.73
N GLY A 321 -7.33 -8.08 -5.97
CA GLY A 321 -6.84 -9.10 -5.05
C GLY A 321 -6.48 -8.58 -3.65
N GLY A 322 -6.24 -7.29 -3.49
CA GLY A 322 -6.01 -6.67 -2.18
C GLY A 322 -7.22 -6.67 -1.23
N PHE A 323 -8.44 -6.89 -1.75
CA PHE A 323 -9.67 -6.82 -0.94
C PHE A 323 -10.06 -8.14 -0.25
N GLY A 324 -9.77 -9.28 -0.82
CA GLY A 324 -10.33 -10.57 -0.43
C GLY A 324 -9.91 -11.04 0.96
N PHE A 325 -8.96 -11.96 1.04
CA PHE A 325 -8.44 -12.45 2.31
C PHE A 325 -7.48 -11.45 2.96
N VAL A 326 -7.28 -11.56 4.26
CA VAL A 326 -6.33 -10.69 4.99
C VAL A 326 -4.95 -10.70 4.34
N LEU A 327 -4.49 -11.85 3.85
CA LEU A 327 -3.20 -12.00 3.17
C LEU A 327 -3.16 -11.33 1.79
N GLY A 328 -4.29 -11.00 1.19
CA GLY A 328 -4.37 -10.35 -0.12
C GLY A 328 -3.62 -9.02 -0.21
N SER A 329 -3.46 -8.32 0.92
CA SER A 329 -2.66 -7.10 1.02
C SER A 329 -2.02 -6.99 2.41
N LEU A 330 -0.76 -6.55 2.46
CA LEU A 330 -0.07 -6.23 3.72
C LEU A 330 -0.80 -5.12 4.49
N ALA A 331 -1.45 -4.19 3.81
CA ALA A 331 -2.25 -3.14 4.43
C ALA A 331 -3.38 -3.70 5.32
N ASN A 332 -4.00 -4.82 4.92
CA ASN A 332 -5.01 -5.49 5.73
C ASN A 332 -4.44 -5.99 7.06
N LEU A 333 -3.25 -6.61 7.00
CA LEU A 333 -2.55 -7.09 8.20
C LEU A 333 -2.15 -5.94 9.13
N ILE A 334 -1.68 -4.82 8.57
CA ILE A 334 -1.32 -3.62 9.34
C ILE A 334 -2.56 -3.08 10.04
N ALA A 335 -3.67 -2.90 9.34
CA ALA A 335 -4.92 -2.40 9.91
C ALA A 335 -5.40 -3.26 11.09
N LEU A 336 -5.40 -4.60 10.91
CA LEU A 336 -5.83 -5.51 11.96
C LEU A 336 -4.86 -5.60 13.14
N ARG A 337 -3.55 -5.44 12.91
CA ARG A 337 -2.53 -5.35 13.97
C ARG A 337 -2.70 -4.08 14.81
N LEU A 338 -2.97 -2.92 14.16
CA LEU A 338 -3.22 -1.66 14.85
C LEU A 338 -4.49 -1.71 15.70
N LEU A 339 -5.51 -2.44 15.25
CA LEU A 339 -6.74 -2.68 16.01
C LEU A 339 -6.49 -3.55 17.25
N GLY A 340 -5.65 -4.58 17.15
CA GLY A 340 -5.27 -5.46 18.27
C GLY A 340 -6.35 -6.44 18.74
N GLU A 341 -7.47 -6.61 18.01
CA GLU A 341 -8.59 -7.48 18.39
C GLU A 341 -8.52 -8.86 17.72
N LYS A 342 -8.52 -9.95 18.50
CA LYS A 342 -8.43 -11.33 17.96
C LYS A 342 -9.60 -11.72 17.05
N LYS A 343 -10.81 -11.20 17.30
CA LYS A 343 -12.03 -11.50 16.51
C LYS A 343 -12.12 -10.67 15.21
N ALA A 344 -11.20 -9.73 14.99
CA ALA A 344 -11.21 -8.84 13.83
C ALA A 344 -11.10 -9.59 12.51
N TRP A 345 -10.40 -10.74 12.49
CA TRP A 345 -10.25 -11.59 11.30
C TRP A 345 -11.59 -12.04 10.71
N ALA A 346 -12.49 -12.54 11.55
CA ALA A 346 -13.80 -12.97 11.10
C ALA A 346 -14.63 -11.79 10.56
N THR A 347 -14.62 -10.66 11.29
CA THR A 347 -15.30 -9.43 10.84
C THR A 347 -14.70 -8.91 9.54
N PHE A 348 -13.38 -8.99 9.37
CA PHE A 348 -12.72 -8.60 8.13
C PHE A 348 -13.27 -9.41 6.95
N HIS A 349 -13.22 -10.74 7.00
CA HIS A 349 -13.68 -11.59 5.90
C HIS A 349 -15.19 -11.47 5.64
N LEU A 350 -16.00 -11.22 6.67
CA LEU A 350 -17.44 -10.99 6.51
C LEU A 350 -17.73 -9.79 5.57
N TRP A 351 -16.92 -8.73 5.63
CA TRP A 351 -17.08 -7.52 4.82
C TRP A 351 -16.22 -7.54 3.56
N SER A 352 -14.97 -7.99 3.67
CA SER A 352 -14.01 -7.94 2.58
C SER A 352 -14.30 -8.96 1.48
N THR A 353 -14.76 -10.18 1.82
CA THR A 353 -15.00 -11.22 0.82
C THR A 353 -16.15 -10.87 -0.12
N PRO A 354 -17.35 -10.46 0.35
CA PRO A 354 -18.39 -10.00 -0.56
C PRO A 354 -18.00 -8.77 -1.37
N PHE A 355 -17.25 -7.84 -0.75
CA PHE A 355 -16.75 -6.66 -1.41
C PHE A 355 -15.76 -7.02 -2.52
N PHE A 356 -14.82 -7.93 -2.26
CA PHE A 356 -13.90 -8.49 -3.25
C PHE A 356 -14.65 -9.08 -4.44
N VAL A 357 -15.64 -9.94 -4.20
CA VAL A 357 -16.42 -10.56 -5.27
C VAL A 357 -17.14 -9.51 -6.13
N ALA A 358 -17.76 -8.51 -5.49
CA ALA A 358 -18.45 -7.45 -6.21
C ALA A 358 -17.49 -6.61 -7.08
N VAL A 359 -16.35 -6.17 -6.51
CA VAL A 359 -15.34 -5.41 -7.26
C VAL A 359 -14.68 -6.26 -8.34
N ALA A 360 -14.44 -7.56 -8.07
CA ALA A 360 -13.86 -8.48 -9.04
C ALA A 360 -14.76 -8.67 -10.27
N LEU A 361 -16.06 -8.85 -10.05
CA LEU A 361 -17.03 -9.00 -11.15
C LEU A 361 -17.16 -7.70 -11.97
N LEU A 362 -17.26 -6.56 -11.29
CA LEU A 362 -17.37 -5.26 -11.98
C LEU A 362 -16.05 -4.86 -12.66
N GLY A 363 -14.91 -5.17 -12.06
CA GLY A 363 -13.60 -4.96 -12.67
C GLY A 363 -13.38 -5.83 -13.92
N TRP A 364 -13.88 -7.06 -13.90
CA TRP A 364 -13.86 -7.94 -15.07
C TRP A 364 -14.64 -7.37 -16.27
N LEU A 365 -15.75 -6.68 -16.02
CA LEU A 365 -16.53 -6.01 -17.07
C LEU A 365 -15.82 -4.80 -17.70
N LEU A 366 -14.70 -4.35 -17.13
CA LEU A 366 -13.89 -3.23 -17.64
C LEU A 366 -12.73 -3.70 -18.55
N LEU A 367 -12.48 -5.02 -18.64
CA LEU A 367 -11.45 -5.57 -19.50
C LEU A 367 -11.87 -5.50 -20.97
#